data_7cc0a98e18e8d3b471bbc94f6d8f0a40
#
_entry.id   7cc0a98e18e8d3b471bbc94f6d8f0a40
#
_cell.length_a   1.000
_cell.length_b   1.000
_cell.length_c   1.000
_cell.angle_alpha   90.00
_cell.angle_beta   90.00
_cell.angle_gamma   90.00
#
_symmetry.space_group_name_H-M   'P 1'
#
loop_
_entity.id
_entity.type
_entity.pdbx_description
1 polymer ?
#
loop_
_entity_poly.entity_id
_entity_poly.type
_entity_poly.pdbx_seq_one_letter_code
_entity_poly.pdbx_strand_id
1 'polypeptide(L)'
;TKALDAALSERQAQPLLHRVDADLGYEQFFQQWQPVLGQVLQGNLAAGQDLRLQVTAYGEDNAFAAPILERRRLNSSDPAAWHVQLDIAGSGMAYRAGDTLHVVPDNDPSLLQALATWYGDPAAVTALQDRELRLPSKSVLRELARLGGSETLKGLLKVSQKRELDAYLHGLDVLDLLQDHATPDSVPLDRLCSILSPRLPRAYSIASHPGDDQVSLCVREVRYHLRGRERCGTATGSLLHGAGQ
;
A
#
# COMPACT_ATOMS: atom_id res chain seq x y z
N THR A 1 -28.17 5.54 -14.16
CA THR A 1 -28.00 6.85 -13.55
C THR A 1 -27.83 7.95 -14.58
N LYS A 2 -26.78 8.00 -15.47
CA LYS A 2 -26.72 8.99 -16.58
C LYS A 2 -27.96 8.92 -17.45
N ALA A 3 -28.45 7.72 -17.76
CA ALA A 3 -29.66 7.50 -18.51
C ALA A 3 -30.93 8.03 -17.82
N LEU A 4 -30.99 7.93 -16.47
CA LEU A 4 -32.09 8.49 -15.68
C LEU A 4 -32.09 10.02 -15.72
N ASP A 5 -30.91 10.64 -15.55
CA ASP A 5 -30.78 12.10 -15.64
C ASP A 5 -31.19 12.61 -17.02
N ALA A 6 -30.78 11.94 -18.10
CA ALA A 6 -31.19 12.29 -19.46
C ALA A 6 -32.72 12.19 -19.64
N ALA A 7 -33.33 11.09 -19.19
CA ALA A 7 -34.77 10.88 -19.28
C ALA A 7 -35.58 11.89 -18.45
N LEU A 8 -35.05 12.32 -17.29
CA LEU A 8 -35.68 13.37 -16.49
C LEU A 8 -35.53 14.76 -17.13
N SER A 9 -34.37 15.06 -17.71
CA SER A 9 -34.11 16.31 -18.44
C SER A 9 -35.01 16.43 -19.69
N GLU A 10 -35.23 15.35 -20.44
CA GLU A 10 -36.18 15.30 -21.56
C GLU A 10 -37.63 15.65 -21.15
N ARG A 11 -37.94 15.38 -19.86
CA ARG A 11 -39.24 15.72 -19.29
C ARG A 11 -39.25 17.07 -18.58
N GLN A 12 -38.23 17.92 -18.84
CA GLN A 12 -38.09 19.26 -18.28
C GLN A 12 -37.95 19.27 -16.73
N ALA A 13 -37.55 18.16 -16.11
CA ALA A 13 -37.23 18.15 -14.70
C ALA A 13 -35.93 18.95 -14.47
N GLN A 14 -35.96 19.83 -13.47
CA GLN A 14 -34.78 20.59 -13.07
C GLN A 14 -34.12 19.92 -11.87
N PRO A 15 -32.80 19.66 -11.91
CA PRO A 15 -32.11 19.11 -10.77
C PRO A 15 -32.01 20.14 -9.62
N LEU A 16 -32.36 19.72 -8.42
CA LEU A 16 -32.21 20.54 -7.21
C LEU A 16 -30.75 20.65 -6.76
N LEU A 17 -29.94 19.63 -7.07
CA LEU A 17 -28.51 19.54 -6.78
C LEU A 17 -27.78 19.05 -8.04
N HIS A 18 -26.53 19.44 -8.20
CA HIS A 18 -25.68 18.86 -9.22
C HIS A 18 -25.53 17.37 -8.98
N ARG A 19 -25.50 16.61 -10.07
CA ARG A 19 -25.23 15.18 -10.00
C ARG A 19 -23.81 14.94 -9.51
N VAL A 20 -23.69 13.99 -8.58
CA VAL A 20 -22.41 13.50 -8.09
C VAL A 20 -22.27 12.04 -8.45
N ASP A 21 -21.19 11.69 -9.15
CA ASP A 21 -20.81 10.32 -9.41
C ASP A 21 -19.81 9.92 -8.29
N ALA A 22 -20.26 9.09 -7.37
CA ALA A 22 -19.44 8.58 -6.28
C ALA A 22 -19.07 7.12 -6.58
N ASP A 23 -17.80 6.77 -6.39
CA ASP A 23 -17.25 5.42 -6.51
C ASP A 23 -16.62 5.03 -5.16
N LEU A 24 -15.32 4.96 -5.07
CA LEU A 24 -14.64 4.73 -3.80
C LEU A 24 -14.87 5.92 -2.85
N GLY A 25 -15.17 5.64 -1.56
CA GLY A 25 -15.40 6.68 -0.56
C GLY A 25 -16.79 7.33 -0.62
N TYR A 26 -17.79 6.67 -1.25
CA TYR A 26 -19.17 7.18 -1.35
C TYR A 26 -19.78 7.59 0.01
N GLU A 27 -19.33 7.02 1.12
CA GLU A 27 -19.81 7.33 2.46
C GLU A 27 -19.44 8.77 2.87
N GLN A 28 -18.22 9.21 2.56
CA GLN A 28 -17.78 10.60 2.77
C GLN A 28 -18.62 11.59 1.93
N PHE A 29 -18.94 11.21 0.70
CA PHE A 29 -19.84 11.97 -0.14
C PHE A 29 -21.22 12.10 0.50
N PHE A 30 -21.76 10.97 0.95
CA PHE A 30 -23.09 10.93 1.52
C PHE A 30 -23.20 11.78 2.79
N GLN A 31 -22.21 11.73 3.67
CA GLN A 31 -22.15 12.54 4.89
C GLN A 31 -22.12 14.05 4.61
N GLN A 32 -21.44 14.48 3.55
CA GLN A 32 -21.39 15.90 3.13
C GLN A 32 -22.64 16.31 2.34
N TRP A 33 -23.17 15.41 1.51
CA TRP A 33 -24.29 15.69 0.63
C TRP A 33 -25.65 15.69 1.34
N GLN A 34 -25.87 14.77 2.27
CA GLN A 34 -27.16 14.60 2.96
C GLN A 34 -27.64 15.87 3.71
N PRO A 35 -26.79 16.57 4.49
CA PRO A 35 -27.21 17.80 5.15
C PRO A 35 -27.60 18.91 4.16
N VAL A 36 -26.88 19.01 3.04
CA VAL A 36 -27.17 20.01 2.01
C VAL A 36 -28.48 19.69 1.29
N LEU A 37 -28.72 18.41 0.97
CA LEU A 37 -30.03 18.00 0.43
C LEU A 37 -31.17 18.37 1.39
N GLY A 38 -30.98 18.15 2.69
CA GLY A 38 -31.97 18.55 3.70
C GLY A 38 -32.27 20.05 3.68
N GLN A 39 -31.29 20.93 3.56
CA GLN A 39 -31.44 22.36 3.45
C GLN A 39 -32.16 22.76 2.14
N VAL A 40 -31.79 22.16 1.04
CA VAL A 40 -32.41 22.43 -0.27
C VAL A 40 -33.90 22.04 -0.26
N LEU A 41 -34.23 20.90 0.32
CA LEU A 41 -35.63 20.44 0.46
C LEU A 41 -36.45 21.33 1.40
N GLN A 42 -35.81 22.07 2.33
CA GLN A 42 -36.44 23.08 3.18
C GLN A 42 -36.55 24.47 2.53
N GLY A 43 -36.13 24.60 1.26
CA GLY A 43 -36.26 25.80 0.46
C GLY A 43 -34.96 26.64 0.32
N ASN A 44 -33.85 26.25 0.95
CA ASN A 44 -32.56 26.92 0.80
C ASN A 44 -31.83 26.40 -0.45
N LEU A 45 -32.25 26.86 -1.63
CA LEU A 45 -31.66 26.43 -2.91
C LEU A 45 -30.19 26.89 -3.07
N ALA A 46 -29.79 27.98 -2.39
CA ALA A 46 -28.43 28.48 -2.46
C ALA A 46 -27.42 27.47 -1.86
N ALA A 47 -27.79 26.71 -0.83
CA ALA A 47 -26.96 25.71 -0.24
C ALA A 47 -26.52 24.61 -1.26
N GLY A 48 -27.35 24.33 -2.26
CA GLY A 48 -27.04 23.37 -3.32
C GLY A 48 -26.08 23.91 -4.39
N GLN A 49 -26.06 25.22 -4.62
CA GLN A 49 -25.21 25.84 -5.63
C GLN A 49 -23.73 25.91 -5.19
N ASP A 50 -23.48 26.04 -3.90
CA ASP A 50 -22.14 26.13 -3.32
C ASP A 50 -21.57 24.79 -2.88
N LEU A 51 -22.29 23.69 -3.11
CA LEU A 51 -21.86 22.36 -2.71
C LEU A 51 -20.60 21.93 -3.47
N ARG A 52 -19.47 21.96 -2.79
CA ARG A 52 -18.20 21.39 -3.23
C ARG A 52 -17.91 20.15 -2.40
N LEU A 53 -18.18 19.00 -2.95
CA LEU A 53 -17.86 17.73 -2.29
C LEU A 53 -16.38 17.45 -2.48
N GLN A 54 -15.64 17.45 -1.38
CA GLN A 54 -14.25 17.01 -1.34
C GLN A 54 -14.20 15.61 -0.76
N VAL A 55 -13.75 14.66 -1.56
CA VAL A 55 -13.43 13.31 -1.10
C VAL A 55 -11.95 13.12 -1.27
N THR A 56 -11.27 12.82 -0.19
CA THR A 56 -9.90 12.37 -0.22
C THR A 56 -9.92 10.88 -0.49
N ALA A 57 -9.69 10.49 -1.75
CA ALA A 57 -9.48 9.09 -2.08
C ALA A 57 -8.02 8.75 -1.73
N TYR A 58 -7.83 7.92 -0.70
CA TYR A 58 -6.52 7.38 -0.40
C TYR A 58 -6.22 6.19 -1.31
N GLY A 59 -5.00 6.14 -1.81
CA GLY A 59 -4.47 5.08 -2.68
C GLY A 59 -2.98 4.88 -2.44
N GLU A 60 -2.35 4.07 -3.28
CA GLU A 60 -0.90 3.78 -3.17
C GLU A 60 -0.05 5.06 -3.28
N ASP A 61 -0.46 6.01 -4.13
CA ASP A 61 0.25 7.27 -4.37
C ASP A 61 -0.16 8.39 -3.40
N ASN A 62 -1.21 8.18 -2.59
CA ASN A 62 -1.74 9.16 -1.66
C ASN A 62 -2.22 8.46 -0.38
N ALA A 63 -1.29 7.82 0.32
CA ALA A 63 -1.58 7.20 1.61
C ALA A 63 -1.59 8.26 2.72
N PHE A 64 -2.51 8.12 3.68
CA PHE A 64 -2.50 8.94 4.88
C PHE A 64 -1.36 8.50 5.82
N ALA A 65 -0.55 9.44 6.26
CA ALA A 65 0.52 9.19 7.23
C ALA A 65 -0.08 9.09 8.64
N ALA A 66 -0.43 7.87 9.05
CA ALA A 66 -1.08 7.61 10.33
C ALA A 66 -0.02 7.40 11.43
N PRO A 67 0.03 8.25 12.48
CA PRO A 67 0.88 8.00 13.63
C PRO A 67 0.53 6.69 14.33
N ILE A 68 1.52 5.99 14.82
CA ILE A 68 1.33 4.78 15.62
C ILE A 68 1.24 5.20 17.09
N LEU A 69 0.05 5.00 17.68
CA LEU A 69 -0.24 5.37 19.07
C LEU A 69 0.23 4.31 20.07
N GLU A 70 0.05 3.03 19.73
CA GLU A 70 0.41 1.91 20.59
C GLU A 70 0.98 0.73 19.79
N ARG A 71 1.95 0.07 20.39
CA ARG A 71 2.44 -1.27 20.00
C ARG A 71 2.47 -2.14 21.26
N ARG A 72 1.55 -3.09 21.36
CA ARG A 72 1.46 -3.96 22.52
C ARG A 72 1.49 -5.43 22.11
N ARG A 73 2.45 -6.17 22.63
CA ARG A 73 2.54 -7.62 22.40
C ARG A 73 1.37 -8.35 23.07
N LEU A 74 0.75 -9.26 22.35
CA LEU A 74 -0.45 -9.99 22.79
C LEU A 74 -0.14 -11.40 23.32
N ASN A 75 1.00 -11.98 22.96
CA ASN A 75 1.40 -13.33 23.37
C ASN A 75 2.85 -13.39 23.83
N SER A 76 3.20 -14.43 24.60
CA SER A 76 4.56 -14.69 25.07
C SER A 76 5.34 -15.66 24.19
N SER A 77 4.67 -16.38 23.26
CA SER A 77 5.27 -17.34 22.34
C SER A 77 5.63 -16.73 21.01
N ASP A 78 6.49 -17.40 20.23
CA ASP A 78 6.75 -17.07 18.84
C ASP A 78 5.87 -17.90 17.90
N PRO A 79 5.47 -17.35 16.75
CA PRO A 79 5.66 -15.96 16.32
C PRO A 79 4.86 -14.96 17.18
N ALA A 80 5.47 -13.81 17.46
CA ALA A 80 4.84 -12.77 18.22
C ALA A 80 3.60 -12.20 17.51
N ALA A 81 2.54 -11.97 18.28
CA ALA A 81 1.35 -11.26 17.84
C ALA A 81 1.28 -9.91 18.57
N TRP A 82 0.92 -8.88 17.83
CA TRP A 82 0.92 -7.50 18.31
C TRP A 82 -0.42 -6.83 18.07
N HIS A 83 -0.87 -6.06 19.05
CA HIS A 83 -1.87 -5.01 18.85
C HIS A 83 -1.14 -3.75 18.43
N VAL A 84 -1.53 -3.19 17.29
CA VAL A 84 -1.01 -1.93 16.78
C VAL A 84 -2.18 -0.98 16.62
N GLN A 85 -2.08 0.20 17.21
CA GLN A 85 -3.11 1.25 17.12
C GLN A 85 -2.57 2.44 16.33
N LEU A 86 -3.35 2.86 15.35
CA LEU A 86 -3.02 3.95 14.44
C LEU A 86 -3.99 5.12 14.67
N ASP A 87 -3.47 6.33 14.64
CA ASP A 87 -4.29 7.56 14.63
C ASP A 87 -4.73 7.87 13.20
N ILE A 88 -6.03 7.99 13.01
CA ILE A 88 -6.64 8.39 11.73
C ILE A 88 -7.38 9.73 11.83
N ALA A 89 -7.19 10.47 12.93
CA ALA A 89 -7.79 11.80 13.11
C ALA A 89 -7.40 12.72 11.94
N GLY A 90 -8.38 13.44 11.44
CA GLY A 90 -8.18 14.34 10.29
C GLY A 90 -8.03 13.66 8.93
N SER A 91 -7.99 12.32 8.87
CA SER A 91 -7.97 11.59 7.59
C SER A 91 -9.31 11.64 6.86
N GLY A 92 -10.42 11.76 7.59
CA GLY A 92 -11.77 11.58 7.03
C GLY A 92 -12.08 10.13 6.67
N MET A 93 -11.26 9.17 7.08
CA MET A 93 -11.54 7.74 6.86
C MET A 93 -12.71 7.30 7.74
N ALA A 94 -13.66 6.62 7.12
CA ALA A 94 -14.73 5.90 7.81
C ALA A 94 -14.58 4.41 7.51
N TYR A 95 -14.84 3.56 8.50
CA TYR A 95 -14.77 2.12 8.35
C TYR A 95 -15.87 1.42 9.16
N ARG A 96 -16.08 0.15 8.90
CA ARG A 96 -16.97 -0.74 9.65
C ARG A 96 -16.18 -1.92 10.22
N ALA A 97 -16.72 -2.54 11.25
CA ALA A 97 -16.14 -3.78 11.77
C ALA A 97 -16.04 -4.84 10.68
N GLY A 98 -14.85 -5.39 10.48
CA GLY A 98 -14.55 -6.37 9.44
C GLY A 98 -14.00 -5.79 8.14
N ASP A 99 -13.95 -4.48 7.99
CA ASP A 99 -13.27 -3.84 6.86
C ASP A 99 -11.76 -4.11 6.89
N THR A 100 -11.11 -3.85 5.76
CA THR A 100 -9.69 -4.05 5.56
C THR A 100 -8.99 -2.71 5.40
N LEU A 101 -7.94 -2.50 6.21
CA LEU A 101 -7.00 -1.40 6.04
C LEU A 101 -5.84 -1.84 5.16
N HIS A 102 -5.51 -1.04 4.15
CA HIS A 102 -4.30 -1.23 3.34
C HIS A 102 -3.18 -0.34 3.88
N VAL A 103 -2.13 -0.96 4.37
CA VAL A 103 -0.94 -0.28 4.87
C VAL A 103 0.13 -0.29 3.79
N VAL A 104 0.62 0.89 3.38
CA VAL A 104 1.80 1.05 2.52
C VAL A 104 3.03 1.10 3.43
N PRO A 105 3.82 0.03 3.53
CA PRO A 105 4.92 -0.02 4.49
C PRO A 105 6.16 0.70 3.97
N ASP A 106 6.99 1.20 4.86
CA ASP A 106 8.33 1.62 4.52
C ASP A 106 9.25 0.41 4.34
N ASN A 107 10.22 0.55 3.44
CA ASN A 107 11.25 -0.45 3.27
C ASN A 107 12.19 -0.50 4.50
N ASP A 108 12.72 -1.68 4.76
CA ASP A 108 13.71 -1.90 5.81
C ASP A 108 14.97 -1.05 5.54
N PRO A 109 15.35 -0.12 6.45
CA PRO A 109 16.52 0.71 6.26
C PRO A 109 17.82 -0.10 6.09
N SER A 110 17.91 -1.27 6.75
CA SER A 110 19.09 -2.14 6.62
C SER A 110 19.22 -2.75 5.23
N LEU A 111 18.10 -3.10 4.58
CA LEU A 111 18.08 -3.57 3.20
C LEU A 111 18.44 -2.45 2.23
N LEU A 112 17.91 -1.24 2.42
CA LEU A 112 18.26 -0.08 1.60
C LEU A 112 19.75 0.24 1.69
N GLN A 113 20.32 0.22 2.90
CA GLN A 113 21.75 0.44 3.12
C GLN A 113 22.61 -0.67 2.49
N ALA A 114 22.16 -1.93 2.57
CA ALA A 114 22.85 -3.04 1.94
C ALA A 114 22.84 -2.97 0.41
N LEU A 115 21.73 -2.50 -0.19
CA LEU A 115 21.65 -2.20 -1.63
C LEU A 115 22.57 -1.06 -2.02
N ALA A 116 22.62 0.03 -1.24
CA ALA A 116 23.55 1.13 -1.47
C ALA A 116 25.02 0.67 -1.42
N THR A 117 25.33 -0.21 -0.47
CA THR A 117 26.67 -0.81 -0.37
C THR A 117 26.99 -1.68 -1.59
N TRP A 118 26.02 -2.49 -2.07
CA TRP A 118 26.20 -3.34 -3.24
C TRP A 118 26.46 -2.53 -4.51
N TYR A 119 25.77 -1.38 -4.68
CA TYR A 119 26.02 -0.44 -5.78
C TYR A 119 27.28 0.41 -5.60
N GLY A 120 27.79 0.53 -4.39
CA GLY A 120 28.81 1.53 -4.06
C GLY A 120 28.31 2.98 -4.18
N ASP A 121 26.98 3.18 -4.12
CA ASP A 121 26.32 4.47 -4.32
C ASP A 121 25.27 4.73 -3.20
N PRO A 122 25.50 5.70 -2.31
CA PRO A 122 24.55 6.05 -1.27
C PRO A 122 23.22 6.61 -1.81
N ALA A 123 23.16 7.11 -3.06
CA ALA A 123 21.93 7.57 -3.68
C ALA A 123 20.91 6.44 -3.88
N ALA A 124 21.35 5.17 -3.86
CA ALA A 124 20.46 4.02 -3.97
C ALA A 124 19.43 3.94 -2.82
N VAL A 125 19.73 4.47 -1.63
CA VAL A 125 18.77 4.53 -0.51
C VAL A 125 17.53 5.32 -0.93
N THR A 126 17.71 6.55 -1.39
CA THR A 126 16.62 7.43 -1.81
C THR A 126 15.92 6.92 -3.08
N ALA A 127 16.69 6.39 -4.03
CA ALA A 127 16.16 5.90 -5.31
C ALA A 127 15.27 4.66 -5.15
N LEU A 128 15.53 3.83 -4.13
CA LEU A 128 14.84 2.55 -3.91
C LEU A 128 13.82 2.59 -2.74
N GLN A 129 13.77 3.66 -1.95
CA GLN A 129 12.90 3.72 -0.76
C GLN A 129 11.42 3.47 -1.08
N ASP A 130 10.95 3.91 -2.24
CA ASP A 130 9.55 3.79 -2.66
C ASP A 130 9.32 2.62 -3.65
N ARG A 131 10.23 1.66 -3.70
CA ARG A 131 10.16 0.49 -4.60
C ARG A 131 9.85 -0.80 -3.84
N GLU A 132 9.13 -1.73 -4.49
CA GLU A 132 8.89 -3.05 -3.93
C GLU A 132 10.17 -3.91 -4.00
N LEU A 133 10.74 -4.22 -2.83
CA LEU A 133 12.03 -4.92 -2.72
C LEU A 133 11.89 -6.38 -2.28
N ARG A 134 10.69 -6.84 -1.90
CA ARG A 134 10.48 -8.19 -1.35
C ARG A 134 9.69 -9.12 -2.25
N LEU A 135 8.85 -8.58 -3.12
CA LEU A 135 7.96 -9.38 -3.97
C LEU A 135 8.14 -8.99 -5.45
N PRO A 136 9.29 -9.26 -6.05
CA PRO A 136 9.51 -8.92 -7.44
C PRO A 136 8.57 -9.69 -8.35
N SER A 137 7.92 -8.99 -9.26
CA SER A 137 7.03 -9.59 -10.24
C SER A 137 7.81 -10.47 -11.24
N LYS A 138 7.12 -11.37 -11.94
CA LYS A 138 7.75 -12.17 -13.00
C LYS A 138 8.39 -11.33 -14.11
N SER A 139 7.86 -10.14 -14.38
CA SER A 139 8.45 -9.21 -15.36
C SER A 139 9.80 -8.68 -14.87
N VAL A 140 9.90 -8.31 -13.59
CA VAL A 140 11.15 -7.91 -12.95
C VAL A 140 12.18 -9.04 -13.01
N LEU A 141 11.80 -10.26 -12.64
CA LEU A 141 12.68 -11.43 -12.68
C LEU A 141 13.21 -11.74 -14.10
N ARG A 142 12.34 -11.61 -15.12
CA ARG A 142 12.77 -11.80 -16.52
C ARG A 142 13.77 -10.73 -16.94
N GLU A 143 13.53 -9.50 -16.56
CA GLU A 143 14.44 -8.41 -16.92
C GLU A 143 15.78 -8.51 -16.16
N LEU A 144 15.77 -8.90 -14.89
CA LEU A 144 16.99 -9.22 -14.15
C LEU A 144 17.77 -10.37 -14.79
N ALA A 145 17.08 -11.44 -15.17
CA ALA A 145 17.71 -12.56 -15.86
C ALA A 145 18.33 -12.16 -17.22
N ARG A 146 17.68 -11.24 -17.94
CA ARG A 146 18.17 -10.72 -19.22
C ARG A 146 19.39 -9.82 -19.05
N LEU A 147 19.30 -8.84 -18.13
CA LEU A 147 20.36 -7.87 -17.88
C LEU A 147 21.59 -8.52 -17.26
N GLY A 148 21.39 -9.37 -16.26
CA GLY A 148 22.47 -10.11 -15.60
C GLY A 148 23.02 -11.27 -16.40
N GLY A 149 22.42 -11.64 -17.53
CA GLY A 149 22.83 -12.78 -18.35
C GLY A 149 22.66 -14.14 -17.67
N SER A 150 21.79 -14.24 -16.63
CA SER A 150 21.67 -15.44 -15.83
C SER A 150 20.84 -16.54 -16.50
N GLU A 151 21.48 -17.56 -17.02
CA GLU A 151 20.80 -18.74 -17.57
C GLU A 151 20.08 -19.55 -16.49
N THR A 152 20.58 -19.55 -15.26
CA THR A 152 19.93 -20.20 -14.11
C THR A 152 18.56 -19.58 -13.83
N LEU A 153 18.50 -18.25 -13.71
CA LEU A 153 17.22 -17.55 -13.46
C LEU A 153 16.27 -17.69 -14.67
N LYS A 154 16.78 -17.64 -15.91
CA LYS A 154 15.98 -17.92 -17.12
C LYS A 154 15.40 -19.35 -17.09
N GLY A 155 16.17 -20.32 -16.62
CA GLY A 155 15.73 -21.70 -16.46
C GLY A 155 14.56 -21.83 -15.48
N LEU A 156 14.68 -21.20 -14.29
CA LEU A 156 13.65 -21.19 -13.26
C LEU A 156 12.35 -20.48 -13.70
N LEU A 157 12.43 -19.54 -14.62
CA LEU A 157 11.27 -18.81 -15.13
C LEU A 157 10.40 -19.58 -16.14
N LYS A 158 10.82 -20.79 -16.53
CA LYS A 158 10.01 -21.68 -17.38
C LYS A 158 8.75 -22.13 -16.63
N VAL A 159 7.64 -22.30 -17.37
CA VAL A 159 6.34 -22.70 -16.78
C VAL A 159 6.43 -24.02 -16.02
N SER A 160 7.24 -24.97 -16.52
CA SER A 160 7.48 -26.27 -15.89
C SER A 160 8.21 -26.19 -14.55
N GLN A 161 8.88 -25.09 -14.25
CA GLN A 161 9.72 -24.90 -13.06
C GLN A 161 9.06 -24.00 -12.00
N LYS A 162 7.73 -23.89 -12.02
CA LYS A 162 7.03 -22.97 -11.10
C LYS A 162 7.30 -23.29 -9.63
N ARG A 163 7.30 -24.58 -9.26
CA ARG A 163 7.51 -24.99 -7.85
C ARG A 163 8.94 -24.71 -7.40
N GLU A 164 9.91 -24.93 -8.25
CA GLU A 164 11.32 -24.65 -8.03
C GLU A 164 11.57 -23.14 -7.92
N LEU A 165 10.91 -22.34 -8.78
CA LEU A 165 10.96 -20.88 -8.69
C LEU A 165 10.38 -20.39 -7.38
N ASP A 166 9.19 -20.86 -6.99
CA ASP A 166 8.52 -20.46 -5.75
C ASP A 166 9.39 -20.85 -4.52
N ALA A 167 10.01 -22.03 -4.54
CA ALA A 167 10.93 -22.47 -3.49
C ALA A 167 12.20 -21.63 -3.44
N TYR A 168 12.77 -21.30 -4.60
CA TYR A 168 13.95 -20.43 -4.70
C TYR A 168 13.69 -19.01 -4.16
N LEU A 169 12.56 -18.42 -4.55
CA LEU A 169 12.20 -17.06 -4.16
C LEU A 169 11.77 -16.94 -2.70
N HIS A 170 11.51 -18.05 -2.03
CA HIS A 170 10.97 -18.03 -0.67
C HIS A 170 11.92 -17.30 0.30
N GLY A 171 11.46 -16.16 0.82
CA GLY A 171 12.19 -15.33 1.77
C GLY A 171 13.30 -14.46 1.16
N LEU A 172 13.58 -14.54 -0.15
CA LEU A 172 14.56 -13.68 -0.81
C LEU A 172 14.03 -12.26 -0.98
N ASP A 173 14.96 -11.33 -1.08
CA ASP A 173 14.72 -9.96 -1.48
C ASP A 173 15.47 -9.61 -2.79
N VAL A 174 15.28 -8.39 -3.28
CA VAL A 174 15.92 -7.94 -4.52
C VAL A 174 17.43 -7.97 -4.42
N LEU A 175 18.03 -7.70 -3.24
CA LEU A 175 19.47 -7.76 -3.07
C LEU A 175 20.01 -9.18 -3.28
N ASP A 176 19.32 -10.21 -2.78
CA ASP A 176 19.74 -11.59 -3.00
C ASP A 176 19.74 -11.96 -4.48
N LEU A 177 18.70 -11.52 -5.20
CA LEU A 177 18.59 -11.77 -6.64
C LEU A 177 19.69 -11.06 -7.43
N LEU A 178 20.04 -9.83 -7.03
CA LEU A 178 21.15 -9.10 -7.63
C LEU A 178 22.48 -9.78 -7.36
N GLN A 179 22.73 -10.24 -6.13
CA GLN A 179 23.94 -10.96 -5.76
C GLN A 179 24.10 -12.30 -6.48
N ASP A 180 22.99 -13.00 -6.71
CA ASP A 180 23.03 -14.30 -7.40
C ASP A 180 23.15 -14.18 -8.93
N HIS A 181 22.62 -13.11 -9.51
CA HIS A 181 22.34 -13.08 -10.95
C HIS A 181 22.85 -11.84 -11.69
N ALA A 182 23.47 -10.88 -11.00
CA ALA A 182 23.86 -9.62 -11.62
C ALA A 182 25.13 -9.02 -11.01
N THR A 183 25.63 -8.00 -11.67
CA THR A 183 26.63 -7.07 -11.15
C THR A 183 26.08 -5.64 -11.22
N PRO A 184 26.61 -4.67 -10.47
CA PRO A 184 26.20 -3.27 -10.57
C PRO A 184 26.25 -2.72 -12.00
N ASP A 185 27.26 -3.15 -12.77
CA ASP A 185 27.41 -2.73 -14.18
C ASP A 185 26.36 -3.36 -15.10
N SER A 186 25.94 -4.61 -14.83
CA SER A 186 24.96 -5.32 -15.66
C SER A 186 23.53 -4.84 -15.39
N VAL A 187 23.24 -4.41 -14.15
CA VAL A 187 21.96 -3.84 -13.73
C VAL A 187 22.18 -2.50 -13.05
N PRO A 188 22.37 -1.41 -13.82
CA PRO A 188 22.54 -0.08 -13.25
C PRO A 188 21.34 0.34 -12.38
N LEU A 189 21.58 1.22 -11.39
CA LEU A 189 20.58 1.63 -10.40
C LEU A 189 19.32 2.24 -11.04
N ASP A 190 19.49 3.13 -12.02
CA ASP A 190 18.38 3.74 -12.76
C ASP A 190 17.53 2.69 -13.48
N ARG A 191 18.19 1.66 -14.02
CA ARG A 191 17.50 0.56 -14.68
C ARG A 191 16.73 -0.29 -13.68
N LEU A 192 17.34 -0.60 -12.52
CA LEU A 192 16.62 -1.32 -11.45
C LEU A 192 15.38 -0.53 -11.02
N CYS A 193 15.53 0.76 -10.75
CA CYS A 193 14.41 1.64 -10.37
C CYS A 193 13.28 1.65 -11.41
N SER A 194 13.62 1.59 -12.70
CA SER A 194 12.63 1.62 -13.79
C SER A 194 11.81 0.34 -13.92
N ILE A 195 12.34 -0.80 -13.50
CA ILE A 195 11.67 -2.10 -13.62
C ILE A 195 10.93 -2.53 -12.34
N LEU A 196 11.35 -2.02 -11.19
CA LEU A 196 10.67 -2.29 -9.92
C LEU A 196 9.33 -1.55 -9.85
N SER A 197 8.30 -2.24 -9.37
CA SER A 197 7.02 -1.59 -9.05
C SER A 197 7.14 -0.66 -7.84
N PRO A 198 6.22 0.30 -7.67
CA PRO A 198 6.05 1.00 -6.40
C PRO A 198 5.84 0.02 -5.23
N ARG A 199 6.00 0.52 -4.00
CA ARG A 199 5.69 -0.26 -2.79
C ARG A 199 4.27 -0.81 -2.86
N LEU A 200 4.11 -2.08 -2.55
CA LEU A 200 2.79 -2.71 -2.57
C LEU A 200 2.13 -2.59 -1.18
N PRO A 201 0.85 -2.21 -1.11
CA PRO A 201 0.12 -2.20 0.15
C PRO A 201 -0.07 -3.62 0.70
N ARG A 202 -0.21 -3.72 2.02
CA ARG A 202 -0.53 -4.96 2.73
C ARG A 202 -1.87 -4.81 3.44
N ALA A 203 -2.76 -5.76 3.19
CA ALA A 203 -4.10 -5.79 3.74
C ALA A 203 -4.12 -6.34 5.16
N TYR A 204 -4.75 -5.61 6.09
CA TYR A 204 -5.00 -6.02 7.46
C TYR A 204 -6.46 -5.85 7.81
N SER A 205 -7.06 -6.87 8.42
CA SER A 205 -8.41 -6.73 8.96
C SER A 205 -8.41 -5.77 10.14
N ILE A 206 -9.36 -4.85 10.15
CA ILE A 206 -9.53 -3.90 11.24
C ILE A 206 -10.09 -4.62 12.46
N ALA A 207 -9.47 -4.42 13.62
CA ALA A 207 -9.81 -5.07 14.88
C ALA A 207 -10.48 -4.12 15.90
N SER A 208 -10.67 -2.84 15.54
CA SER A 208 -11.34 -1.84 16.38
C SER A 208 -12.78 -1.61 15.97
N HIS A 209 -13.57 -1.05 16.90
CA HIS A 209 -14.88 -0.48 16.63
C HIS A 209 -14.71 0.91 15.98
N PRO A 210 -15.54 1.32 15.01
CA PRO A 210 -15.53 2.66 14.47
C PRO A 210 -16.00 3.69 15.52
N GLY A 211 -15.40 4.89 15.52
CA GLY A 211 -15.89 6.00 16.31
C GLY A 211 -14.84 6.84 17.07
N ASP A 212 -13.60 6.39 17.20
CA ASP A 212 -12.59 7.06 18.04
C ASP A 212 -11.44 7.68 17.23
N ASP A 213 -11.62 7.92 15.93
CA ASP A 213 -10.55 8.35 15.02
C ASP A 213 -9.26 7.50 15.09
N GLN A 214 -9.42 6.24 15.47
CA GLN A 214 -8.34 5.29 15.67
C GLN A 214 -8.67 3.96 14.99
N VAL A 215 -7.63 3.30 14.47
CA VAL A 215 -7.74 1.96 13.90
C VAL A 215 -6.78 1.02 14.62
N SER A 216 -7.31 -0.10 15.10
CA SER A 216 -6.50 -1.16 15.69
C SER A 216 -6.33 -2.32 14.72
N LEU A 217 -5.14 -2.87 14.69
CA LEU A 217 -4.75 -4.04 13.90
C LEU A 217 -4.20 -5.12 14.81
N CYS A 218 -4.48 -6.39 14.48
CA CYS A 218 -3.77 -7.52 15.06
C CYS A 218 -2.72 -8.00 14.05
N VAL A 219 -1.45 -7.84 14.39
CA VAL A 219 -0.33 -8.05 13.49
C VAL A 219 0.51 -9.21 13.98
N ARG A 220 0.66 -10.27 13.16
CA ARG A 220 1.61 -11.35 13.43
C ARG A 220 2.98 -10.92 12.90
N GLU A 221 3.98 -10.87 13.78
CA GLU A 221 5.34 -10.54 13.40
C GLU A 221 5.94 -11.63 12.50
N VAL A 222 6.53 -11.19 11.39
CA VAL A 222 7.30 -12.03 10.48
C VAL A 222 8.77 -11.70 10.67
N ARG A 223 9.52 -12.64 11.25
CA ARG A 223 10.97 -12.52 11.48
C ARG A 223 11.64 -13.84 11.13
N TYR A 224 12.74 -13.79 10.40
CA TYR A 224 13.49 -14.99 10.01
C TYR A 224 14.94 -14.65 9.67
N HIS A 225 15.80 -15.67 9.69
CA HIS A 225 17.19 -15.58 9.26
C HIS A 225 17.36 -16.26 7.91
N LEU A 226 17.98 -15.56 6.96
CA LEU A 226 18.31 -16.12 5.66
C LEU A 226 19.60 -15.49 5.13
N ARG A 227 20.54 -16.34 4.68
CA ARG A 227 21.83 -15.92 4.11
C ARG A 227 22.61 -14.98 5.04
N GLY A 228 22.63 -15.31 6.33
CA GLY A 228 23.37 -14.55 7.34
C GLY A 228 22.77 -13.20 7.71
N ARG A 229 21.59 -12.84 7.18
CA ARG A 229 20.87 -11.61 7.52
C ARG A 229 19.60 -11.93 8.30
N GLU A 230 19.35 -11.18 9.37
CA GLU A 230 18.04 -11.13 9.99
C GLU A 230 17.10 -10.30 9.13
N ARG A 231 15.86 -10.76 8.99
CA ARG A 231 14.85 -10.14 8.14
C ARG A 231 13.51 -10.05 8.84
N CYS A 232 12.83 -8.96 8.60
CA CYS A 232 11.44 -8.77 8.99
C CYS A 232 10.55 -8.74 7.74
N GLY A 233 9.29 -9.13 7.90
CA GLY A 233 8.29 -8.84 6.86
C GLY A 233 8.18 -7.33 6.64
N THR A 234 8.06 -6.86 5.40
CA THR A 234 8.08 -5.41 5.10
C THR A 234 7.06 -4.65 5.94
N ALA A 235 5.79 -5.04 5.92
CA ALA A 235 4.75 -4.33 6.68
C ALA A 235 4.89 -4.53 8.19
N THR A 236 5.23 -5.73 8.65
CA THR A 236 5.42 -5.97 10.10
C THR A 236 6.65 -5.27 10.61
N GLY A 237 7.73 -5.19 9.84
CA GLY A 237 8.92 -4.41 10.16
C GLY A 237 8.61 -2.93 10.29
N SER A 238 7.92 -2.36 9.29
CA SER A 238 7.51 -0.95 9.30
C SER A 238 6.58 -0.63 10.48
N LEU A 239 5.53 -1.43 10.69
CA LEU A 239 4.57 -1.21 11.77
C LEU A 239 5.16 -1.40 13.18
N LEU A 240 6.07 -2.35 13.36
CA LEU A 240 6.55 -2.74 14.69
C LEU A 240 7.89 -2.10 15.07
N HIS A 241 8.75 -1.84 14.09
CA HIS A 241 10.13 -1.41 14.31
C HIS A 241 10.49 -0.12 13.54
N GLY A 242 9.63 0.34 12.65
CA GLY A 242 9.79 1.62 11.97
C GLY A 242 9.80 2.78 12.97
N ALA A 243 10.55 3.83 12.66
CA ALA A 243 10.45 5.07 13.41
C ALA A 243 9.00 5.58 13.30
N GLY A 244 8.29 5.60 14.41
CA GLY A 244 6.99 6.24 14.46
C GLY A 244 7.19 7.72 14.09
N GLN A 245 6.56 8.13 13.01
CA GLN A 245 6.47 9.54 12.65
C GLN A 245 5.45 10.20 13.56
#